data_f70340a602f2c81c09dd4d6dfc884515
#
_entry.id   f70340a602f2c81c09dd4d6dfc884515
#
_cell.length_a   1.000
_cell.length_b   1.000
_cell.length_c   1.000
_cell.angle_alpha   90.00
_cell.angle_beta   90.00
_cell.angle_gamma   90.00
#
_symmetry.space_group_name_H-M   'P 1'
#
loop_
_entity.id
_entity.type
_entity.pdbx_description
1 polymer ?
#
loop_
_entity_poly.entity_id
_entity_poly.type
_entity_poly.pdbx_seq_one_letter_code
_entity_poly.pdbx_strand_id
1 'polypeptide(L)'
;MLTFKTYISESKKADQYEKDVADYMTSLGVPASRPKVSAKYADIAIDIQYRGKKRVWLEVKMNHTDNLGNERVFYNGKSWDGGRDKKSGKLSPLKTYIVNFLNKSDEAKSFISDLEKFSGIKDCKVPTTKGGLKDPKAVPLDVMKDFFKTRNRYIMNKSNVDLGKIVRKHYLEGKAEPAYYLQAGDDFYIFDKKQNPCNVPNDVPVFKGTGEFKMRVGTRSQFYEVQPEVKVKNMGDSKYSVKPGTNKKNPFESMK
;
A
#
# COMPACT_ATOMS: atom_id res chain seq x y z
N MET A 1 -16.71 -14.33 1.67
CA MET A 1 -15.91 -14.41 0.43
C MET A 1 -16.40 -13.32 -0.52
N LEU A 2 -15.59 -12.29 -0.82
CA LEU A 2 -15.96 -11.26 -1.79
C LEU A 2 -16.04 -11.89 -3.17
N THR A 3 -17.17 -11.77 -3.83
CA THR A 3 -17.37 -12.30 -5.19
C THR A 3 -16.60 -11.43 -6.20
N PHE A 4 -16.31 -11.96 -7.39
CA PHE A 4 -15.68 -11.20 -8.49
C PHE A 4 -16.46 -9.92 -8.85
N LYS A 5 -17.80 -9.99 -8.78
CA LYS A 5 -18.68 -8.81 -8.99
C LYS A 5 -18.47 -7.74 -7.92
N THR A 6 -18.33 -8.13 -6.66
CA THR A 6 -18.06 -7.20 -5.54
C THR A 6 -16.71 -6.53 -5.68
N TYR A 7 -15.66 -7.28 -6.08
CA TYR A 7 -14.31 -6.72 -6.31
C TYR A 7 -14.29 -5.68 -7.45
N ILE A 8 -14.97 -5.96 -8.58
CA ILE A 8 -15.07 -4.99 -9.70
C ILE A 8 -15.85 -3.75 -9.26
N SER A 9 -16.91 -3.91 -8.48
CA SER A 9 -17.72 -2.79 -7.97
C SER A 9 -16.89 -1.89 -7.03
N GLU A 10 -16.10 -2.47 -6.13
CA GLU A 10 -15.24 -1.72 -5.21
C GLU A 10 -14.11 -0.97 -5.93
N SER A 11 -13.45 -1.60 -6.91
CA SER A 11 -12.43 -0.94 -7.70
C SER A 11 -12.98 0.23 -8.52
N LYS A 12 -14.18 0.10 -9.11
CA LYS A 12 -14.84 1.19 -9.82
C LYS A 12 -15.24 2.35 -8.91
N LYS A 13 -15.68 2.05 -7.68
CA LYS A 13 -15.99 3.08 -6.69
C LYS A 13 -14.74 3.84 -6.24
N ALA A 14 -13.64 3.15 -6.01
CA ALA A 14 -12.36 3.79 -5.67
C ALA A 14 -11.87 4.66 -6.84
N ASP A 15 -11.90 4.15 -8.08
CA ASP A 15 -11.54 4.91 -9.27
C ASP A 15 -12.39 6.17 -9.45
N GLN A 16 -13.71 6.07 -9.19
CA GLN A 16 -14.60 7.22 -9.26
C GLN A 16 -14.30 8.22 -8.15
N TYR A 17 -14.09 7.74 -6.93
CA TYR A 17 -13.75 8.60 -5.79
C TYR A 17 -12.45 9.40 -6.02
N GLU A 18 -11.39 8.77 -6.53
CA GLU A 18 -10.15 9.45 -6.89
C GLU A 18 -10.38 10.54 -7.95
N LYS A 19 -11.25 10.26 -8.96
CA LYS A 19 -11.62 11.24 -9.97
C LYS A 19 -12.39 12.40 -9.35
N ASP A 20 -13.39 12.12 -8.51
CA ASP A 20 -14.21 13.15 -7.86
C ASP A 20 -13.35 14.08 -7.00
N VAL A 21 -12.35 13.53 -6.29
CA VAL A 21 -11.38 14.33 -5.52
C VAL A 21 -10.54 15.20 -6.45
N ALA A 22 -10.02 14.68 -7.57
CA ALA A 22 -9.23 15.47 -8.51
C ALA A 22 -10.04 16.60 -9.16
N ASP A 23 -11.28 16.31 -9.58
CA ASP A 23 -12.20 17.28 -10.18
C ASP A 23 -12.57 18.38 -9.15
N TYR A 24 -12.81 17.99 -7.89
CA TYR A 24 -13.08 18.94 -6.82
C TYR A 24 -11.86 19.85 -6.55
N MET A 25 -10.65 19.30 -6.44
CA MET A 25 -9.43 20.09 -6.29
C MET A 25 -9.28 21.09 -7.44
N THR A 26 -9.54 20.68 -8.67
CA THR A 26 -9.49 21.54 -9.86
C THR A 26 -10.54 22.67 -9.78
N SER A 27 -11.74 22.39 -9.31
CA SER A 27 -12.79 23.42 -9.08
C SER A 27 -12.40 24.45 -8.02
N LEU A 28 -11.49 24.08 -7.10
CA LEU A 28 -10.91 24.97 -6.09
C LEU A 28 -9.70 25.78 -6.59
N GLY A 29 -9.33 25.64 -7.87
CA GLY A 29 -8.18 26.33 -8.48
C GLY A 29 -6.83 25.61 -8.29
N VAL A 30 -6.81 24.40 -7.74
CA VAL A 30 -5.61 23.58 -7.62
C VAL A 30 -5.36 22.88 -8.96
N PRO A 31 -4.14 22.97 -9.56
CA PRO A 31 -3.84 22.29 -10.83
C PRO A 31 -3.66 20.79 -10.62
N ALA A 32 -4.77 20.10 -10.32
CA ALA A 32 -4.81 18.68 -10.00
C ALA A 32 -5.32 17.84 -11.17
N SER A 33 -4.80 16.64 -11.31
CA SER A 33 -5.24 15.67 -12.32
C SER A 33 -5.09 14.24 -11.81
N ARG A 34 -5.89 13.32 -12.35
CA ARG A 34 -5.76 11.88 -12.13
C ARG A 34 -5.18 11.21 -13.38
N PRO A 35 -3.85 11.18 -13.56
CA PRO A 35 -3.26 10.54 -14.70
C PRO A 35 -3.38 9.02 -14.60
N LYS A 36 -3.57 8.35 -15.75
CA LYS A 36 -3.48 6.88 -15.85
C LYS A 36 -2.01 6.46 -15.74
N VAL A 37 -1.53 6.32 -14.52
CA VAL A 37 -0.15 5.93 -14.23
C VAL A 37 -0.09 4.55 -13.56
N SER A 38 1.11 3.99 -13.50
CA SER A 38 1.32 2.71 -12.81
C SER A 38 1.23 2.88 -11.29
N ALA A 39 1.00 1.80 -10.55
CA ALA A 39 0.99 1.77 -9.08
C ALA A 39 2.31 2.26 -8.40
N LYS A 40 3.30 2.66 -9.21
CA LYS A 40 4.55 3.29 -8.74
C LYS A 40 4.36 4.75 -8.31
N TYR A 41 3.26 5.37 -8.70
CA TYR A 41 2.89 6.74 -8.33
C TYR A 41 1.73 6.71 -7.33
N ALA A 42 1.41 7.84 -6.74
CA ALA A 42 0.18 8.03 -5.99
C ALA A 42 -0.99 8.37 -6.95
N ASP A 43 -2.17 8.61 -6.41
CA ASP A 43 -3.41 8.61 -7.20
C ASP A 43 -3.65 9.93 -7.95
N ILE A 44 -3.29 11.08 -7.35
CA ILE A 44 -3.51 12.42 -7.92
C ILE A 44 -2.19 13.16 -8.07
N ALA A 45 -1.96 13.71 -9.26
CA ALA A 45 -0.87 14.63 -9.55
C ALA A 45 -1.32 16.08 -9.36
N ILE A 46 -0.50 16.89 -8.70
CA ILE A 46 -0.64 18.33 -8.59
C ILE A 46 0.51 18.94 -9.38
N ASP A 47 0.20 19.69 -10.45
CA ASP A 47 1.17 20.22 -11.40
C ASP A 47 1.82 21.51 -10.84
N ILE A 48 2.75 21.32 -9.91
CA ILE A 48 3.58 22.40 -9.34
C ILE A 48 5.04 21.98 -9.33
N GLN A 49 5.94 22.96 -9.47
CA GLN A 49 7.37 22.70 -9.36
C GLN A 49 7.82 22.64 -7.90
N TYR A 50 8.48 21.54 -7.53
CA TYR A 50 9.07 21.40 -6.21
C TYR A 50 10.35 20.55 -6.26
N ARG A 51 11.46 21.13 -5.79
CA ARG A 51 12.77 20.44 -5.74
C ARG A 51 13.16 19.76 -7.06
N GLY A 52 12.96 20.47 -8.18
CA GLY A 52 13.27 19.96 -9.52
C GLY A 52 12.26 18.97 -10.11
N LYS A 53 11.19 18.65 -9.40
CA LYS A 53 10.05 17.86 -9.91
C LYS A 53 8.99 18.79 -10.46
N LYS A 54 8.36 18.38 -11.57
CA LYS A 54 7.26 19.11 -12.21
C LYS A 54 5.89 18.80 -11.59
N ARG A 55 5.85 17.82 -10.70
CA ARG A 55 4.64 17.32 -10.05
C ARG A 55 4.91 16.92 -8.62
N VAL A 56 3.92 17.12 -7.79
CA VAL A 56 3.82 16.51 -6.47
C VAL A 56 2.58 15.62 -6.42
N TRP A 57 2.56 14.66 -5.51
CA TRP A 57 1.52 13.65 -5.51
C TRP A 57 0.75 13.62 -4.19
N LEU A 58 -0.54 13.32 -4.32
CA LEU A 58 -1.48 13.05 -3.25
C LEU A 58 -1.97 11.61 -3.38
N GLU A 59 -1.85 10.85 -2.31
CA GLU A 59 -2.49 9.53 -2.19
C GLU A 59 -3.92 9.71 -1.71
N VAL A 60 -4.84 8.93 -2.27
CA VAL A 60 -6.26 9.00 -1.93
C VAL A 60 -6.75 7.64 -1.48
N LYS A 61 -7.45 7.61 -0.35
CA LYS A 61 -8.13 6.43 0.18
C LYS A 61 -9.58 6.79 0.50
N MET A 62 -10.49 6.01 -0.03
CA MET A 62 -11.93 6.25 0.15
C MET A 62 -12.33 6.16 1.63
N ASN A 63 -11.66 5.27 2.39
CA ASN A 63 -11.90 5.05 3.80
C ASN A 63 -10.59 5.05 4.61
N HIS A 64 -10.68 5.38 5.89
CA HIS A 64 -9.55 5.31 6.82
C HIS A 64 -8.96 3.90 6.97
N THR A 65 -9.77 2.87 6.75
CA THR A 65 -9.39 1.46 6.87
C THR A 65 -8.84 0.85 5.58
N ASP A 66 -8.71 1.65 4.51
CA ASP A 66 -8.18 1.16 3.26
C ASP A 66 -6.69 0.79 3.38
N ASN A 67 -6.26 -0.16 2.56
CA ASN A 67 -4.88 -0.64 2.60
C ASN A 67 -3.90 0.44 2.13
N LEU A 68 -2.97 0.83 3.01
CA LEU A 68 -1.92 1.83 2.75
C LEU A 68 -0.59 1.23 2.25
N GLY A 69 -0.58 -0.04 1.92
CA GLY A 69 0.62 -0.68 1.40
C GLY A 69 0.30 -1.89 0.54
N ASN A 70 0.77 -1.91 -0.69
CA ASN A 70 0.58 -3.01 -1.62
C ASN A 70 1.92 -3.41 -2.25
N GLU A 71 2.76 -4.08 -1.46
CA GLU A 71 4.08 -4.52 -1.88
C GLU A 71 4.18 -6.03 -1.82
N ARG A 72 4.58 -6.66 -2.95
CA ARG A 72 4.72 -8.10 -3.02
C ARG A 72 6.08 -8.56 -2.51
N VAL A 73 6.09 -9.65 -1.76
CA VAL A 73 7.29 -10.35 -1.30
C VAL A 73 7.18 -11.83 -1.66
N PHE A 74 8.28 -12.54 -1.64
CA PHE A 74 8.37 -13.96 -1.95
C PHE A 74 9.34 -14.66 -0.98
N TYR A 75 9.21 -15.96 -0.85
CA TYR A 75 10.17 -16.80 -0.13
C TYR A 75 11.01 -17.57 -1.13
N ASN A 76 12.33 -17.47 -1.02
CA ASN A 76 13.27 -18.01 -2.01
C ASN A 76 13.81 -19.41 -1.66
N GLY A 77 13.26 -20.06 -0.64
CA GLY A 77 13.70 -21.34 -0.10
C GLY A 77 14.66 -21.21 1.10
N LYS A 78 15.10 -19.99 1.43
CA LYS A 78 15.98 -19.72 2.58
C LYS A 78 15.48 -18.55 3.43
N SER A 79 14.95 -17.54 2.77
CA SER A 79 14.50 -16.30 3.41
C SER A 79 13.41 -15.62 2.60
N TRP A 80 12.65 -14.75 3.25
CA TRP A 80 11.77 -13.80 2.59
C TRP A 80 12.59 -12.71 1.92
N ASP A 81 12.18 -12.33 0.70
CA ASP A 81 12.80 -11.25 -0.09
C ASP A 81 11.72 -10.54 -0.94
N GLY A 82 12.09 -9.50 -1.67
CA GLY A 82 11.21 -8.71 -2.51
C GLY A 82 11.86 -8.27 -3.82
N GLY A 83 11.04 -7.95 -4.80
CA GLY A 83 11.55 -7.35 -6.02
C GLY A 83 12.23 -6.01 -5.74
N ARG A 84 13.46 -5.87 -6.21
CA ARG A 84 14.27 -4.66 -6.04
C ARG A 84 13.98 -3.67 -7.17
N ASP A 85 14.17 -2.39 -6.88
CA ASP A 85 14.16 -1.37 -7.92
C ASP A 85 15.31 -1.62 -8.92
N LYS A 86 15.00 -1.55 -10.21
CA LYS A 86 15.96 -1.89 -11.26
C LYS A 86 17.15 -0.92 -11.36
N LYS A 87 16.97 0.35 -10.94
CA LYS A 87 18.01 1.38 -11.03
C LYS A 87 18.91 1.37 -9.80
N SER A 88 18.30 1.32 -8.61
CA SER A 88 19.02 1.41 -7.34
C SER A 88 19.46 0.06 -6.77
N GLY A 89 18.90 -1.06 -7.25
CA GLY A 89 19.11 -2.39 -6.68
C GLY A 89 18.54 -2.58 -5.27
N LYS A 90 17.80 -1.60 -4.74
CA LYS A 90 17.31 -1.58 -3.36
C LYS A 90 15.85 -2.01 -3.26
N LEU A 91 15.48 -2.53 -2.11
CA LEU A 91 14.07 -2.70 -1.72
C LEU A 91 13.46 -1.33 -1.39
N SER A 92 12.16 -1.15 -1.68
CA SER A 92 11.43 -0.01 -1.16
C SER A 92 11.40 -0.02 0.38
N PRO A 93 11.17 1.12 1.04
CA PRO A 93 11.12 1.19 2.50
C PRO A 93 10.11 0.22 3.11
N LEU A 94 8.93 0.10 2.51
CA LEU A 94 7.89 -0.83 2.98
C LEU A 94 8.31 -2.29 2.75
N LYS A 95 8.87 -2.65 1.59
CA LYS A 95 9.41 -4.00 1.37
C LYS A 95 10.52 -4.34 2.35
N THR A 96 11.43 -3.42 2.61
CA THR A 96 12.49 -3.60 3.60
C THR A 96 11.90 -3.92 4.98
N TYR A 97 10.89 -3.16 5.39
CA TYR A 97 10.18 -3.43 6.64
C TYR A 97 9.54 -4.83 6.65
N ILE A 98 8.77 -5.17 5.59
CA ILE A 98 8.08 -6.46 5.47
C ILE A 98 9.06 -7.63 5.51
N VAL A 99 10.11 -7.57 4.69
CA VAL A 99 11.13 -8.62 4.58
C VAL A 99 11.83 -8.84 5.92
N ASN A 100 12.28 -7.77 6.58
CA ASN A 100 12.90 -7.86 7.88
C ASN A 100 11.97 -8.42 8.95
N PHE A 101 10.69 -8.04 8.88
CA PHE A 101 9.69 -8.51 9.82
C PHE A 101 9.40 -9.99 9.63
N LEU A 102 9.18 -10.47 8.40
CA LEU A 102 8.92 -11.88 8.10
C LEU A 102 10.11 -12.77 8.45
N ASN A 103 11.34 -12.34 8.15
CA ASN A 103 12.54 -13.13 8.45
C ASN A 103 12.80 -13.28 9.96
N LYS A 104 12.26 -12.39 10.78
CA LYS A 104 12.35 -12.46 12.26
C LYS A 104 11.13 -13.12 12.91
N SER A 105 10.02 -13.28 12.19
CA SER A 105 8.76 -13.77 12.74
C SER A 105 8.74 -15.29 12.86
N ASP A 106 8.39 -15.78 14.04
CA ASP A 106 8.25 -17.22 14.27
C ASP A 106 6.98 -17.75 13.58
N GLU A 107 5.93 -16.93 13.43
CA GLU A 107 4.74 -17.30 12.66
C GLU A 107 5.08 -17.51 11.19
N ALA A 108 5.97 -16.69 10.60
CA ALA A 108 6.40 -16.86 9.22
C ALA A 108 7.29 -18.08 9.02
N LYS A 109 8.13 -18.41 10.01
CA LYS A 109 8.94 -19.65 10.01
C LYS A 109 8.02 -20.89 10.13
N SER A 110 7.06 -20.86 11.06
CA SER A 110 6.06 -21.93 11.23
C SER A 110 5.24 -22.13 9.95
N PHE A 111 4.81 -21.04 9.31
CA PHE A 111 4.10 -21.11 8.03
C PHE A 111 4.90 -21.88 6.96
N ILE A 112 6.19 -21.58 6.80
CA ILE A 112 7.05 -22.28 5.84
C ILE A 112 7.23 -23.75 6.23
N SER A 113 7.51 -24.05 7.50
CA SER A 113 7.65 -25.42 7.99
C SER A 113 6.38 -26.27 7.74
N ASP A 114 5.22 -25.69 8.00
CA ASP A 114 3.93 -26.36 7.75
C ASP A 114 3.67 -26.56 6.25
N LEU A 115 4.06 -25.60 5.42
CA LEU A 115 3.91 -25.67 3.98
C LEU A 115 4.85 -26.71 3.37
N GLU A 116 6.07 -26.86 3.87
CA GLU A 116 7.02 -27.91 3.49
C GLU A 116 6.47 -29.31 3.81
N LYS A 117 5.95 -29.48 5.04
CA LYS A 117 5.32 -30.76 5.45
C LYS A 117 4.10 -31.09 4.58
N PHE A 118 3.26 -30.10 4.29
CA PHE A 118 2.05 -30.31 3.50
C PHE A 118 2.34 -30.61 2.03
N SER A 119 3.29 -29.87 1.43
CA SER A 119 3.64 -30.02 0.03
C SER A 119 4.61 -31.18 -0.25
N GLY A 120 5.33 -31.67 0.76
CA GLY A 120 6.43 -32.62 0.60
C GLY A 120 7.70 -32.03 -0.06
N ILE A 121 7.75 -30.70 -0.26
CA ILE A 121 8.86 -30.02 -0.94
C ILE A 121 9.79 -29.41 0.09
N LYS A 122 10.98 -30.00 0.27
CA LYS A 122 12.03 -29.45 1.14
C LYS A 122 12.63 -28.18 0.55
N ASP A 123 12.92 -27.18 1.39
CA ASP A 123 13.39 -25.85 1.00
C ASP A 123 12.44 -25.23 -0.05
N CYS A 124 11.13 -25.35 0.18
CA CYS A 124 10.13 -24.92 -0.77
C CYS A 124 10.21 -23.40 -1.02
N LYS A 125 9.87 -22.98 -2.24
CA LYS A 125 9.78 -21.58 -2.63
C LYS A 125 8.33 -21.12 -2.70
N VAL A 126 8.09 -19.86 -2.31
CA VAL A 126 6.78 -19.21 -2.41
C VAL A 126 6.92 -18.00 -3.35
N PRO A 127 6.96 -18.22 -4.68
CA PRO A 127 7.10 -17.15 -5.66
C PRO A 127 5.78 -16.38 -5.81
N THR A 128 5.87 -15.16 -6.33
CA THR A 128 4.71 -14.27 -6.56
C THR A 128 4.51 -13.92 -8.03
N THR A 129 5.08 -14.71 -8.92
CA THR A 129 4.95 -14.54 -10.37
C THR A 129 4.67 -15.87 -11.05
N LYS A 130 4.00 -15.81 -12.22
CA LYS A 130 3.76 -16.99 -13.05
C LYS A 130 5.08 -17.70 -13.46
N GLY A 131 6.13 -16.91 -13.77
CA GLY A 131 7.44 -17.47 -14.11
C GLY A 131 8.10 -18.19 -12.94
N GLY A 132 7.96 -17.67 -11.73
CA GLY A 132 8.51 -18.30 -10.53
C GLY A 132 7.87 -19.63 -10.17
N LEU A 133 6.62 -19.87 -10.56
CA LEU A 133 5.95 -21.17 -10.38
C LEU A 133 6.51 -22.29 -11.25
N LYS A 134 7.37 -21.99 -12.21
CA LYS A 134 8.09 -23.00 -13.02
C LYS A 134 9.31 -23.58 -12.30
N ASP A 135 9.73 -22.99 -11.17
CA ASP A 135 10.82 -23.53 -10.37
C ASP A 135 10.37 -24.87 -9.72
N PRO A 136 11.17 -25.94 -9.81
CA PRO A 136 10.80 -27.26 -9.28
C PRO A 136 10.62 -27.27 -7.75
N LYS A 137 11.18 -26.29 -7.03
CA LYS A 137 10.97 -26.10 -5.59
C LYS A 137 9.80 -25.15 -5.28
N ALA A 138 9.16 -24.55 -6.27
CA ALA A 138 7.99 -23.71 -6.04
C ALA A 138 6.79 -24.57 -5.62
N VAL A 139 6.09 -24.16 -4.57
CA VAL A 139 4.83 -24.80 -4.19
C VAL A 139 3.82 -24.61 -5.32
N PRO A 140 3.23 -25.68 -5.90
CA PRO A 140 2.24 -25.55 -6.95
C PRO A 140 1.01 -24.77 -6.52
N LEU A 141 0.32 -24.12 -7.48
CA LEU A 141 -0.82 -23.27 -7.19
C LEU A 141 -2.01 -24.02 -6.57
N ASP A 142 -2.28 -25.25 -7.02
CA ASP A 142 -3.30 -26.14 -6.50
C ASP A 142 -2.97 -26.60 -5.08
N VAL A 143 -1.73 -27.00 -4.83
CA VAL A 143 -1.24 -27.35 -3.47
C VAL A 143 -1.40 -26.15 -2.52
N MET A 144 -1.04 -24.95 -2.95
CA MET A 144 -1.25 -23.73 -2.14
C MET A 144 -2.74 -23.47 -1.88
N LYS A 145 -3.62 -23.70 -2.86
CA LYS A 145 -5.07 -23.58 -2.67
C LYS A 145 -5.60 -24.59 -1.66
N ASP A 146 -5.13 -25.83 -1.75
CA ASP A 146 -5.53 -26.92 -0.86
C ASP A 146 -5.02 -26.69 0.57
N PHE A 147 -3.81 -26.21 0.74
CA PHE A 147 -3.26 -25.83 2.03
C PHE A 147 -4.15 -24.82 2.77
N PHE A 148 -4.79 -23.91 2.04
CA PHE A 148 -5.70 -22.91 2.62
C PHE A 148 -7.17 -23.32 2.67
N LYS A 149 -7.55 -24.55 2.34
CA LYS A 149 -8.95 -25.04 2.53
C LYS A 149 -9.33 -25.11 4.01
N THR A 150 -8.38 -25.49 4.85
CA THR A 150 -8.60 -25.70 6.30
C THR A 150 -7.90 -24.65 7.18
N ARG A 151 -7.23 -23.66 6.57
CA ARG A 151 -6.47 -22.62 7.27
C ARG A 151 -6.86 -21.23 6.78
N ASN A 152 -6.68 -20.21 7.61
CA ASN A 152 -6.79 -18.85 7.15
C ASN A 152 -5.61 -18.51 6.22
N ARG A 153 -5.79 -17.47 5.37
CA ARG A 153 -4.78 -17.07 4.37
C ARG A 153 -3.73 -16.09 4.90
N TYR A 154 -3.60 -15.98 6.21
CA TYR A 154 -2.64 -15.07 6.83
C TYR A 154 -1.43 -15.86 7.31
N ILE A 155 -0.24 -15.43 6.86
CA ILE A 155 1.05 -15.91 7.37
C ILE A 155 1.22 -15.41 8.80
N MET A 156 0.82 -14.16 9.03
CA MET A 156 0.89 -13.49 10.32
C MET A 156 -0.11 -12.34 10.42
N ASN A 157 -0.43 -11.98 11.66
CA ASN A 157 -1.31 -10.85 11.98
C ASN A 157 -0.82 -10.18 13.27
N LYS A 158 -0.44 -8.92 13.16
CA LYS A 158 -0.01 -8.10 14.30
C LYS A 158 -0.92 -6.89 14.45
N SER A 159 -1.42 -6.67 15.66
CA SER A 159 -2.22 -5.49 16.02
C SER A 159 -1.35 -4.46 16.75
N ASN A 160 -1.82 -3.22 16.81
CA ASN A 160 -1.20 -2.10 17.51
C ASN A 160 0.24 -1.79 17.07
N VAL A 161 0.57 -2.07 15.80
CA VAL A 161 1.87 -1.73 15.22
C VAL A 161 1.91 -0.24 14.92
N ASP A 162 2.99 0.46 15.28
CA ASP A 162 3.23 1.84 14.80
C ASP A 162 3.53 1.80 13.30
N LEU A 163 2.51 2.08 12.52
CA LEU A 163 2.58 2.07 11.06
C LEU A 163 2.82 3.48 10.48
N GLY A 164 2.58 4.53 11.27
CA GLY A 164 2.66 5.89 10.78
C GLY A 164 4.01 6.23 10.16
N LYS A 165 5.10 5.89 10.83
CA LYS A 165 6.47 6.13 10.34
C LYS A 165 6.78 5.37 9.06
N ILE A 166 6.41 4.08 8.97
CA ILE A 166 6.75 3.26 7.80
C ILE A 166 5.91 3.63 6.58
N VAL A 167 4.63 3.97 6.79
CA VAL A 167 3.74 4.46 5.73
C VAL A 167 4.24 5.78 5.18
N ARG A 168 4.57 6.77 6.03
CA ARG A 168 5.15 8.03 5.58
C ARG A 168 6.42 7.81 4.75
N LYS A 169 7.34 6.98 5.23
CA LYS A 169 8.56 6.67 4.50
C LYS A 169 8.28 5.98 3.17
N HIS A 170 7.29 5.10 3.11
CA HIS A 170 6.88 4.45 1.86
C HIS A 170 6.42 5.46 0.81
N TYR A 171 5.57 6.42 1.19
CA TYR A 171 5.06 7.41 0.23
C TYR A 171 6.08 8.48 -0.14
N LEU A 172 6.94 8.89 0.78
CA LEU A 172 7.98 9.90 0.52
C LEU A 172 9.18 9.35 -0.26
N GLU A 173 9.56 8.08 -0.06
CA GLU A 173 10.81 7.51 -0.59
C GLU A 173 10.60 6.24 -1.45
N GLY A 174 9.48 5.57 -1.32
CA GLY A 174 9.22 4.26 -1.95
C GLY A 174 8.48 4.33 -3.27
N LYS A 175 7.89 5.45 -3.63
CA LYS A 175 7.23 5.71 -4.90
C LYS A 175 8.23 6.22 -5.94
N ALA A 176 7.89 6.14 -7.24
CA ALA A 176 8.72 6.69 -8.32
C ALA A 176 8.90 8.20 -8.19
N GLU A 177 7.87 8.88 -7.71
CA GLU A 177 7.88 10.27 -7.26
C GLU A 177 7.21 10.36 -5.90
N PRO A 178 7.73 11.20 -4.98
CA PRO A 178 7.17 11.32 -3.65
C PRO A 178 5.71 11.74 -3.64
N ALA A 179 4.89 11.08 -2.83
CA ALA A 179 3.62 11.63 -2.41
C ALA A 179 3.82 12.36 -1.08
N TYR A 180 3.33 13.58 -0.99
CA TYR A 180 3.53 14.43 0.19
C TYR A 180 2.29 14.48 1.08
N TYR A 181 1.15 14.11 0.53
CA TYR A 181 -0.17 14.24 1.16
C TYR A 181 -0.98 12.95 1.06
N LEU A 182 -1.92 12.81 1.99
CA LEU A 182 -2.90 11.74 2.02
C LEU A 182 -4.29 12.31 2.28
N GLN A 183 -5.26 11.98 1.44
CA GLN A 183 -6.69 12.07 1.74
C GLN A 183 -7.17 10.67 2.12
N ALA A 184 -7.66 10.49 3.34
CA ALA A 184 -8.24 9.23 3.80
C ALA A 184 -9.62 9.47 4.38
N GLY A 185 -10.66 8.92 3.75
CA GLY A 185 -12.05 9.25 4.11
C GLY A 185 -12.29 10.75 4.03
N ASP A 186 -12.64 11.37 5.14
CA ASP A 186 -12.91 12.81 5.27
C ASP A 186 -11.71 13.61 5.78
N ASP A 187 -10.54 12.99 5.95
CA ASP A 187 -9.40 13.59 6.59
C ASP A 187 -8.21 13.76 5.66
N PHE A 188 -7.60 14.93 5.71
CA PHE A 188 -6.41 15.27 4.95
C PHE A 188 -5.19 15.38 5.86
N TYR A 189 -4.08 14.77 5.45
CA TYR A 189 -2.83 14.71 6.20
C TYR A 189 -1.64 15.10 5.33
N ILE A 190 -0.58 15.60 5.99
CA ILE A 190 0.75 15.75 5.40
C ILE A 190 1.67 14.63 5.90
N PHE A 191 2.54 14.11 5.04
CA PHE A 191 3.51 13.09 5.46
C PHE A 191 4.72 13.67 6.18
N ASP A 192 5.16 14.87 5.82
CA ASP A 192 6.27 15.57 6.50
C ASP A 192 6.11 17.10 6.37
N LYS A 193 6.00 17.81 7.49
CA LYS A 193 5.88 19.29 7.51
C LYS A 193 7.08 20.01 6.90
N LYS A 194 8.28 19.41 6.94
CA LYS A 194 9.48 19.98 6.31
C LYS A 194 9.45 19.86 4.78
N GLN A 195 8.54 19.07 4.25
CA GLN A 195 8.34 18.82 2.83
C GLN A 195 6.89 19.16 2.47
N ASN A 196 6.56 20.44 2.45
CA ASN A 196 5.23 20.98 2.17
C ASN A 196 5.20 21.76 0.86
N PRO A 197 5.21 21.08 -0.29
CA PRO A 197 5.33 21.73 -1.61
C PRO A 197 4.18 22.66 -1.96
N CYS A 198 2.97 22.40 -1.48
CA CYS A 198 1.77 23.21 -1.75
C CYS A 198 1.49 24.24 -0.66
N ASN A 199 2.39 24.45 0.30
CA ASN A 199 2.23 25.38 1.41
C ASN A 199 0.89 25.21 2.17
N VAL A 200 0.45 23.95 2.33
CA VAL A 200 -0.75 23.68 3.14
C VAL A 200 -0.55 24.18 4.57
N PRO A 201 -1.63 24.58 5.27
CA PRO A 201 -1.55 25.18 6.62
C PRO A 201 -0.71 24.34 7.60
N ASN A 202 0.03 25.02 8.47
CA ASN A 202 0.92 24.36 9.45
C ASN A 202 0.18 23.47 10.46
N ASP A 203 -1.12 23.67 10.64
CA ASP A 203 -1.97 22.88 11.51
C ASP A 203 -2.64 21.69 10.81
N VAL A 204 -2.38 21.45 9.51
CA VAL A 204 -2.67 20.17 8.88
C VAL A 204 -1.91 19.08 9.64
N PRO A 205 -2.59 18.03 10.14
CA PRO A 205 -1.94 17.02 10.94
C PRO A 205 -0.94 16.21 10.12
N VAL A 206 0.20 15.86 10.74
CA VAL A 206 1.12 14.87 10.17
C VAL A 206 0.48 13.51 10.29
N PHE A 207 0.46 12.76 9.21
CA PHE A 207 -0.02 11.38 9.22
C PHE A 207 0.72 10.54 10.25
N LYS A 208 -0.01 9.94 11.14
CA LYS A 208 0.47 9.02 12.19
C LYS A 208 -0.62 8.01 12.51
N GLY A 209 -0.30 6.99 13.24
CA GLY A 209 -1.27 6.05 13.77
C GLY A 209 -0.71 4.65 13.94
N THR A 210 -1.35 3.92 14.80
CA THR A 210 -1.15 2.49 14.99
C THR A 210 -2.19 1.72 14.18
N GLY A 211 -1.95 0.45 13.97
CA GLY A 211 -2.92 -0.33 13.22
C GLY A 211 -2.61 -1.81 13.14
N GLU A 212 -3.20 -2.44 12.15
CA GLU A 212 -3.02 -3.85 11.87
C GLU A 212 -2.07 -4.04 10.70
N PHE A 213 -1.08 -4.88 10.92
CA PHE A 213 -0.17 -5.37 9.90
C PHE A 213 -0.38 -6.87 9.72
N LYS A 214 -0.90 -7.25 8.56
CA LYS A 214 -1.16 -8.65 8.22
C LYS A 214 -0.39 -9.00 6.95
N MET A 215 0.14 -10.21 6.89
CA MET A 215 0.69 -10.77 5.66
C MET A 215 -0.25 -11.83 5.13
N ARG A 216 -0.76 -11.63 3.93
CA ARG A 216 -1.75 -12.51 3.31
C ARG A 216 -1.20 -13.19 2.05
N VAL A 217 -1.59 -14.45 1.85
CA VAL A 217 -1.45 -15.15 0.58
C VAL A 217 -2.76 -15.04 -0.20
N GLY A 218 -2.75 -14.31 -1.28
CA GLY A 218 -3.87 -14.21 -2.23
C GLY A 218 -3.65 -15.16 -3.40
N THR A 219 -4.66 -15.95 -3.78
CA THR A 219 -4.60 -16.79 -4.98
C THR A 219 -5.24 -16.08 -6.16
N ARG A 220 -4.55 -16.05 -7.29
CA ARG A 220 -5.03 -15.60 -8.60
C ARG A 220 -5.33 -16.83 -9.48
N SER A 221 -5.83 -16.59 -10.68
CA SER A 221 -6.11 -17.69 -11.63
C SER A 221 -4.87 -18.49 -12.00
N GLN A 222 -3.71 -17.86 -12.13
CA GLN A 222 -2.48 -18.46 -12.64
C GLN A 222 -1.28 -18.36 -11.69
N PHE A 223 -1.40 -17.70 -10.54
CA PHE A 223 -0.33 -17.55 -9.56
C PHE A 223 -0.92 -17.13 -8.19
N TYR A 224 -0.09 -17.09 -7.17
CA TYR A 224 -0.44 -16.52 -5.88
C TYR A 224 0.45 -15.33 -5.55
N GLU A 225 -0.02 -14.50 -4.64
CA GLU A 225 0.66 -13.28 -4.20
C GLU A 225 0.80 -13.30 -2.68
N VAL A 226 1.99 -12.94 -2.20
CA VAL A 226 2.20 -12.65 -0.78
C VAL A 226 2.33 -11.15 -0.63
N GLN A 227 1.38 -10.55 0.05
CA GLN A 227 1.30 -9.09 0.16
C GLN A 227 0.80 -8.65 1.53
N PRO A 228 1.22 -7.48 2.02
CA PRO A 228 0.71 -6.94 3.26
C PRO A 228 -0.71 -6.39 3.10
N GLU A 229 -1.44 -6.44 4.19
CA GLU A 229 -2.56 -5.56 4.47
C GLU A 229 -2.12 -4.61 5.59
N VAL A 230 -1.98 -3.33 5.25
CA VAL A 230 -1.56 -2.26 6.17
C VAL A 230 -2.77 -1.38 6.42
N LYS A 231 -3.44 -1.60 7.54
CA LYS A 231 -4.64 -0.86 7.94
C LYS A 231 -4.31 0.00 9.14
N VAL A 232 -4.19 1.30 8.93
CA VAL A 232 -3.93 2.24 10.02
C VAL A 232 -5.25 2.60 10.69
N LYS A 233 -5.25 2.57 12.01
CA LYS A 233 -6.30 3.06 12.90
C LYS A 233 -5.75 4.25 13.68
N ASN A 234 -6.60 5.00 14.32
CA ASN A 234 -6.20 6.11 15.20
C ASN A 234 -5.27 7.14 14.50
N MET A 235 -5.58 7.47 13.25
CA MET A 235 -4.86 8.51 12.50
C MET A 235 -5.03 9.91 13.14
N GLY A 236 -6.08 10.09 13.93
CA GLY A 236 -6.54 11.37 14.43
C GLY A 236 -7.36 12.12 13.38
N ASP A 237 -8.24 13.00 13.84
CA ASP A 237 -9.09 13.79 12.94
C ASP A 237 -8.32 14.95 12.33
N SER A 238 -8.69 15.32 11.11
CA SER A 238 -8.24 16.54 10.45
C SER A 238 -9.42 17.49 10.25
N LYS A 239 -9.20 18.78 10.46
CA LYS A 239 -10.18 19.80 10.07
C LYS A 239 -10.13 20.17 8.59
N TYR A 240 -9.25 19.51 7.84
CA TYR A 240 -9.03 19.71 6.41
C TYR A 240 -9.47 18.50 5.60
N SER A 241 -9.95 18.75 4.38
CA SER A 241 -10.33 17.71 3.42
C SER A 241 -10.34 18.24 1.99
N VAL A 242 -10.09 17.37 1.03
CA VAL A 242 -10.33 17.59 -0.40
C VAL A 242 -11.42 16.65 -0.94
N LYS A 243 -12.21 16.07 -0.05
CA LYS A 243 -13.36 15.25 -0.44
C LYS A 243 -14.53 16.17 -0.82
N PRO A 244 -15.19 15.94 -1.96
CA PRO A 244 -16.40 16.69 -2.32
C PRO A 244 -17.51 16.54 -1.26
N GLY A 245 -18.27 17.63 -1.03
CA GLY A 245 -19.42 17.61 -0.12
C GLY A 245 -19.09 17.56 1.37
N THR A 246 -17.83 17.76 1.75
CA THR A 246 -17.43 17.91 3.17
C THR A 246 -17.56 19.36 3.64
N ASN A 247 -17.83 19.54 4.94
CA ASN A 247 -17.81 20.85 5.60
C ASN A 247 -16.41 21.22 6.13
N LYS A 248 -15.39 20.39 5.88
CA LYS A 248 -14.01 20.64 6.32
C LYS A 248 -13.34 21.69 5.45
N LYS A 249 -12.30 22.34 5.99
CA LYS A 249 -11.55 23.37 5.29
C LYS A 249 -10.75 22.81 4.11
N ASN A 250 -10.62 23.57 3.05
CA ASN A 250 -9.72 23.26 1.95
C ASN A 250 -8.26 23.46 2.40
N PRO A 251 -7.39 22.43 2.32
CA PRO A 251 -5.98 22.60 2.70
C PRO A 251 -5.15 23.41 1.68
N PHE A 252 -5.68 23.66 0.48
CA PHE A 252 -4.99 24.34 -0.63
C PHE A 252 -5.46 25.78 -0.85
N GLU A 253 -6.09 26.42 0.14
CA GLU A 253 -6.56 27.80 -0.01
C GLU A 253 -5.46 28.80 -0.38
N SER A 254 -4.21 28.56 0.04
CA SER A 254 -3.05 29.41 -0.28
C SER A 254 -2.53 29.26 -1.72
N MET A 255 -3.07 28.32 -2.50
CA MET A 255 -2.67 28.11 -3.90
C MET A 255 -3.53 28.89 -4.91
N LYS A 256 -4.50 29.68 -4.42
CA LYS A 256 -5.36 30.53 -5.26
C LYS A 256 -4.63 31.78 -5.75
#